data_81ba2e683d43c6358b6fe99ba11f4208
#
_entry.id   81ba2e683d43c6358b6fe99ba11f4208
#
_cell.length_a   1.000
_cell.length_b   1.000
_cell.length_c   1.000
_cell.angle_alpha   90.00
_cell.angle_beta   90.00
_cell.angle_gamma   90.00
#
_symmetry.space_group_name_H-M   'P 1'
#
loop_
_entity.id
_entity.type
_entity.pdbx_description
1 polymer ?
#
loop_
_entity_poly.entity_id
_entity_poly.type
_entity_poly.pdbx_seq_one_letter_code
_entity_poly.pdbx_strand_id
1 'polypeptide(L)'
;MLRTFMLAGAACLMLGGAAFADPILGNWKTEKGATAAITSCGGAFCITLKSGEHNGKRIGTFNGSGGGAYAGKITDPANDKTYTGKATLAGNSLRMGGCVLGGLICRNENWSRM
;
A
#
# COMPACT_ATOMS: atom_id res chain seq x y z
N MET A 1 -2.55 18.92 43.25
CA MET A 1 -2.70 18.33 43.25
C MET A 1 -3.21 17.54 42.40
N LEU A 2 -3.46 17.22 42.04
CA LEU A 2 -4.04 16.43 41.43
C LEU A 2 -4.05 16.56 40.06
N ARG A 3 -4.19 17.37 39.60
CA ARG A 3 -4.31 17.56 38.37
C ARG A 3 -3.26 17.11 37.58
N THR A 4 -2.33 16.99 38.01
CA THR A 4 -1.23 16.69 37.22
C THR A 4 -1.45 15.45 36.46
N PHE A 5 -2.16 14.60 36.97
CA PHE A 5 -2.24 13.46 36.34
C PHE A 5 -2.88 13.49 35.10
N MET A 6 -3.53 14.41 34.88
CA MET A 6 -4.21 14.40 33.75
C MET A 6 -3.30 14.54 32.67
N LEU A 7 -2.23 15.07 32.86
CA LEU A 7 -1.32 15.25 31.88
C LEU A 7 -0.91 13.98 31.29
N ALA A 8 -0.83 13.03 32.09
CA ALA A 8 -0.37 11.80 31.65
C ALA A 8 -1.23 11.28 30.57
N GLY A 9 -2.45 11.49 30.75
CA GLY A 9 -3.36 10.99 29.80
C GLY A 9 -3.09 11.54 28.46
N ALA A 10 -2.78 12.73 28.41
CA ALA A 10 -2.58 13.36 27.16
C ALA A 10 -1.44 12.71 26.45
N ALA A 11 -0.45 12.40 27.14
CA ALA A 11 0.69 11.85 26.51
C ALA A 11 0.33 10.60 25.77
N CYS A 12 -0.52 9.84 26.29
CA CYS A 12 -0.85 8.65 25.64
C CYS A 12 -1.39 8.83 24.29
N LEU A 13 -2.07 9.87 24.11
CA LEU A 13 -2.64 10.09 22.88
C LEU A 13 -1.73 10.17 21.79
N MET A 14 -0.75 10.93 21.93
CA MET A 14 0.04 11.08 20.86
C MET A 14 0.79 9.93 20.48
N LEU A 15 1.03 9.08 21.36
CA LEU A 15 1.75 8.00 21.03
C LEU A 15 1.11 7.26 19.97
N GLY A 16 -0.13 7.07 20.10
CA GLY A 16 -0.81 6.28 19.18
C GLY A 16 -0.64 6.78 17.82
N GLY A 17 -0.79 8.01 17.64
CA GLY A 17 -0.73 8.55 16.35
C GLY A 17 0.56 8.28 15.66
N ALA A 18 1.58 8.45 16.35
CA ALA A 18 2.84 8.35 15.72
C ALA A 18 3.13 6.97 15.25
N ALA A 19 2.52 6.04 15.84
CA ALA A 19 2.90 4.72 15.54
C ALA A 19 2.27 4.11 14.34
N PHE A 20 1.43 4.82 13.69
CA PHE A 20 0.66 4.12 12.72
C PHE A 20 0.96 4.26 11.28
N ALA A 21 2.17 4.54 10.92
CA ALA A 21 2.54 4.55 9.53
C ALA A 21 2.63 3.10 9.08
N ASP A 22 1.81 2.71 8.14
CA ASP A 22 1.82 1.33 7.67
C ASP A 22 3.09 1.12 6.84
N PRO A 23 3.75 0.00 7.01
CA PRO A 23 5.00 -0.26 6.30
C PRO A 23 4.88 -0.35 4.78
N ILE A 24 3.69 -0.47 4.24
CA ILE A 24 3.56 -0.49 2.79
C ILE A 24 3.66 0.91 2.20
N LEU A 25 3.49 1.95 3.02
CA LEU A 25 3.52 3.31 2.52
C LEU A 25 4.91 3.69 2.03
N GLY A 26 4.97 4.45 0.98
CA GLY A 26 6.22 4.94 0.44
C GLY A 26 6.34 4.71 -1.05
N ASN A 27 7.55 4.87 -1.56
CA ASN A 27 7.81 4.71 -2.97
C ASN A 27 8.45 3.36 -3.26
N TRP A 28 8.00 2.76 -4.33
CA TRP A 28 8.45 1.44 -4.73
C TRP A 28 8.85 1.44 -6.19
N LYS A 29 9.87 0.66 -6.53
CA LYS A 29 10.25 0.48 -7.91
C LYS A 29 9.56 -0.76 -8.42
N THR A 30 8.77 -0.63 -9.46
CA THR A 30 8.08 -1.77 -10.05
C THR A 30 9.05 -2.64 -10.82
N GLU A 31 8.62 -3.83 -11.15
CA GLU A 31 9.49 -4.76 -11.89
C GLU A 31 9.87 -4.19 -13.25
N LYS A 32 9.04 -3.34 -13.82
CA LYS A 32 9.34 -2.70 -15.10
C LYS A 32 10.13 -1.41 -14.97
N GLY A 33 10.49 -1.05 -13.75
CA GLY A 33 11.34 0.12 -13.52
C GLY A 33 10.63 1.43 -13.25
N ALA A 34 9.31 1.42 -13.18
CA ALA A 34 8.58 2.65 -12.86
C ALA A 34 8.55 2.87 -11.35
N THR A 35 8.30 4.10 -10.94
CA THR A 35 8.11 4.43 -9.54
C THR A 35 6.62 4.41 -9.23
N ALA A 36 6.24 3.69 -8.19
CA ALA A 36 4.87 3.64 -7.71
C ALA A 36 4.84 4.18 -6.29
N ALA A 37 3.96 5.14 -6.03
CA ALA A 37 3.81 5.69 -4.69
C ALA A 37 2.58 5.08 -4.04
N ILE A 38 2.74 4.55 -2.85
CA ILE A 38 1.63 4.02 -2.07
C ILE A 38 1.35 4.98 -0.95
N THR A 39 0.13 5.51 -0.93
CA THR A 39 -0.26 6.54 0.04
C THR A 39 -1.58 6.16 0.70
N SER A 40 -1.86 6.74 1.83
CA SER A 40 -3.14 6.54 2.49
C SER A 40 -4.23 7.31 1.75
N CYS A 41 -5.36 6.68 1.56
CA CYS A 41 -6.48 7.34 0.93
C CYS A 41 -7.79 6.82 1.54
N GLY A 42 -8.29 7.57 2.54
CA GLY A 42 -9.58 7.26 3.14
C GLY A 42 -9.69 5.88 3.75
N GLY A 43 -8.72 5.46 4.50
CA GLY A 43 -8.77 4.16 5.15
C GLY A 43 -8.23 3.02 4.29
N ALA A 44 -7.87 3.31 3.06
CA ALA A 44 -7.27 2.33 2.17
C ALA A 44 -5.91 2.83 1.75
N PHE A 45 -5.22 2.06 0.92
CA PHE A 45 -3.92 2.43 0.37
C PHE A 45 -4.08 2.57 -1.14
N CYS A 46 -3.72 3.73 -1.66
CA CYS A 46 -3.81 3.98 -3.09
C CYS A 46 -2.44 3.95 -3.73
N ILE A 47 -2.36 3.36 -4.91
CA ILE A 47 -1.11 3.25 -5.65
C ILE A 47 -1.19 4.10 -6.88
N THR A 48 -0.24 5.03 -7.02
CA THR A 48 -0.19 5.94 -8.18
C THR A 48 1.19 5.85 -8.81
N LEU A 49 1.24 5.72 -10.12
CA LEU A 49 2.51 5.72 -10.81
C LEU A 49 3.06 7.14 -10.87
N LYS A 50 4.35 7.28 -10.61
CA LYS A 50 5.00 8.57 -10.53
C LYS A 50 6.09 8.75 -11.59
N SER A 51 6.26 7.83 -12.49
CA SER A 51 7.23 7.95 -13.56
C SER A 51 6.78 7.13 -14.76
N GLY A 52 7.42 7.34 -15.86
CA GLY A 52 7.17 6.59 -17.08
C GLY A 52 5.96 7.07 -17.84
N GLU A 53 5.58 6.27 -18.79
CA GLU A 53 4.53 6.58 -19.72
C GLU A 53 3.18 6.82 -19.04
N HIS A 54 2.94 6.15 -17.93
CA HIS A 54 1.66 6.25 -17.24
C HIS A 54 1.75 7.08 -15.95
N ASN A 55 2.68 8.01 -15.91
CA ASN A 55 2.87 8.88 -14.73
C ASN A 55 1.58 9.59 -14.39
N GLY A 56 1.22 9.54 -13.12
CA GLY A 56 0.02 10.18 -12.61
C GLY A 56 -1.20 9.28 -12.53
N LYS A 57 -1.12 8.08 -13.09
CA LYS A 57 -2.27 7.20 -13.11
C LYS A 57 -2.38 6.40 -11.81
N ARG A 58 -3.58 6.39 -11.22
CA ARG A 58 -3.82 5.55 -10.07
C ARG A 58 -4.06 4.14 -10.58
N ILE A 59 -3.29 3.18 -10.12
CA ILE A 59 -3.38 1.81 -10.59
C ILE A 59 -3.83 0.82 -9.52
N GLY A 60 -4.05 1.27 -8.31
CA GLY A 60 -4.46 0.31 -7.28
C GLY A 60 -5.09 0.93 -6.07
N THR A 61 -5.94 0.14 -5.41
CA THR A 61 -6.51 0.49 -4.12
C THR A 61 -6.57 -0.79 -3.31
N PHE A 62 -5.91 -0.80 -2.17
CA PHE A 62 -5.76 -2.00 -1.36
C PHE A 62 -6.10 -1.75 0.10
N ASN A 63 -6.44 -2.80 0.81
CA ASN A 63 -6.64 -2.76 2.25
C ASN A 63 -5.78 -3.83 2.89
N GLY A 64 -5.30 -3.59 4.08
CA GLY A 64 -4.48 -4.55 4.79
C GLY A 64 -5.32 -5.67 5.35
N SER A 65 -4.80 -6.90 5.27
CA SER A 65 -5.45 -8.08 5.81
C SER A 65 -4.70 -8.65 7.00
N GLY A 66 -3.60 -8.02 7.39
CA GLY A 66 -2.79 -8.48 8.52
C GLY A 66 -1.62 -9.34 8.07
N GLY A 67 -0.57 -9.32 8.85
CA GLY A 67 0.61 -10.15 8.56
C GLY A 67 1.34 -9.79 7.29
N GLY A 68 1.26 -8.56 6.84
CA GLY A 68 1.93 -8.15 5.62
C GLY A 68 1.14 -8.44 4.35
N ALA A 69 -0.10 -8.89 4.49
CA ALA A 69 -0.93 -9.19 3.34
C ALA A 69 -1.90 -8.04 3.05
N TYR A 70 -2.11 -7.78 1.76
CA TYR A 70 -3.00 -6.72 1.32
C TYR A 70 -3.84 -7.27 0.16
N ALA A 71 -5.06 -6.78 0.05
CA ALA A 71 -5.95 -7.21 -1.01
C ALA A 71 -6.77 -6.03 -1.52
N GLY A 72 -7.11 -6.04 -2.76
CA GLY A 72 -7.88 -4.97 -3.37
C GLY A 72 -8.00 -5.12 -4.86
N LYS A 73 -7.75 -4.04 -5.58
CA LYS A 73 -7.84 -4.05 -7.02
C LYS A 73 -6.61 -3.41 -7.62
N ILE A 74 -6.17 -3.95 -8.74
CA ILE A 74 -5.02 -3.43 -9.45
C ILE A 74 -5.39 -3.30 -10.92
N THR A 75 -5.04 -2.18 -11.53
CA THR A 75 -5.35 -1.90 -12.93
C THR A 75 -4.07 -1.92 -13.76
N ASP A 76 -4.11 -2.61 -14.86
CA ASP A 76 -3.01 -2.60 -15.82
C ASP A 76 -3.12 -1.29 -16.59
N PRO A 77 -2.16 -0.37 -16.48
CA PRO A 77 -2.29 0.92 -17.14
C PRO A 77 -2.20 0.85 -18.66
N ALA A 78 -1.66 -0.22 -19.19
CA ALA A 78 -1.49 -0.32 -20.64
C ALA A 78 -2.83 -0.59 -21.34
N ASN A 79 -3.75 -1.27 -20.69
CA ASN A 79 -5.02 -1.59 -21.31
C ASN A 79 -6.24 -1.24 -20.46
N ASP A 80 -6.01 -0.61 -19.30
CA ASP A 80 -7.05 -0.20 -18.35
C ASP A 80 -7.92 -1.35 -17.82
N LYS A 81 -7.41 -2.56 -17.84
CA LYS A 81 -8.13 -3.67 -17.23
C LYS A 81 -7.82 -3.74 -15.75
N THR A 82 -8.85 -3.95 -14.95
CA THR A 82 -8.72 -4.04 -13.50
C THR A 82 -8.91 -5.49 -13.06
N TYR A 83 -8.02 -5.91 -12.17
CA TYR A 83 -8.00 -7.27 -11.67
C TYR A 83 -8.13 -7.27 -10.16
N THR A 84 -8.46 -8.42 -9.60
CA THR A 84 -8.36 -8.59 -8.16
C THR A 84 -6.89 -8.49 -7.80
N GLY A 85 -6.56 -7.65 -6.86
CA GLY A 85 -5.17 -7.40 -6.49
C GLY A 85 -4.81 -8.08 -5.19
N LYS A 86 -3.60 -8.59 -5.11
CA LYS A 86 -3.06 -9.14 -3.89
C LYS A 86 -1.63 -8.66 -3.75
N ALA A 87 -1.23 -8.35 -2.54
CA ALA A 87 0.15 -7.95 -2.29
C ALA A 87 0.63 -8.54 -0.99
N THR A 88 1.90 -8.90 -0.95
CA THR A 88 2.55 -9.40 0.25
C THR A 88 3.82 -8.62 0.49
N LEU A 89 3.90 -8.02 1.65
CA LEU A 89 5.05 -7.21 2.03
C LEU A 89 6.01 -8.03 2.87
N ALA A 90 7.27 -8.02 2.49
CA ALA A 90 8.32 -8.68 3.27
C ALA A 90 9.53 -7.76 3.25
N GLY A 91 9.69 -6.97 4.30
CA GLY A 91 10.81 -6.02 4.40
C GLY A 91 10.79 -4.99 3.29
N ASN A 92 11.80 -5.02 2.45
CA ASN A 92 11.92 -4.08 1.35
C ASN A 92 11.43 -4.64 0.02
N SER A 93 10.70 -5.73 0.06
CA SER A 93 10.13 -6.35 -1.12
C SER A 93 8.62 -6.38 -1.02
N LEU A 94 7.95 -6.10 -2.12
CA LEU A 94 6.51 -6.15 -2.18
C LEU A 94 6.13 -7.01 -3.39
N ARG A 95 5.51 -8.16 -3.13
CA ARG A 95 5.06 -9.02 -4.21
C ARG A 95 3.67 -8.59 -4.57
N MET A 96 3.51 -8.07 -5.76
CA MET A 96 2.25 -7.50 -6.23
C MET A 96 1.65 -8.40 -7.28
N GLY A 97 0.38 -8.72 -7.16
CA GLY A 97 -0.26 -9.60 -8.12
C GLY A 97 -1.63 -9.16 -8.55
N GLY A 98 -1.96 -9.47 -9.78
CA GLY A 98 -3.30 -9.31 -10.32
C GLY A 98 -3.85 -10.68 -10.65
N CYS A 99 -5.07 -10.95 -10.27
CA CYS A 99 -5.66 -12.26 -10.39
C CYS A 99 -6.99 -12.23 -11.12
N VAL A 100 -7.31 -13.33 -11.80
CA VAL A 100 -8.60 -13.51 -12.48
C VAL A 100 -9.23 -14.80 -11.97
N LEU A 101 -10.44 -15.07 -12.39
CA LEU A 101 -11.19 -16.27 -12.03
C LEU A 101 -11.26 -16.48 -10.51
N GLY A 102 -11.65 -15.43 -9.81
CA GLY A 102 -11.84 -15.50 -8.36
C GLY A 102 -10.55 -15.72 -7.60
N GLY A 103 -9.42 -15.35 -8.17
CA GLY A 103 -8.14 -15.48 -7.50
C GLY A 103 -7.39 -16.76 -7.83
N LEU A 104 -7.93 -17.57 -8.74
CA LEU A 104 -7.27 -18.82 -9.07
C LEU A 104 -6.05 -18.65 -9.95
N ILE A 105 -6.06 -17.66 -10.82
CA ILE A 105 -4.94 -17.44 -11.73
C ILE A 105 -4.39 -16.05 -11.46
N CYS A 106 -3.15 -15.97 -11.01
CA CYS A 106 -2.49 -14.72 -10.66
C CYS A 106 -1.19 -14.54 -11.42
N ARG A 107 -0.92 -13.29 -11.77
CA ARG A 107 0.37 -12.91 -12.33
C ARG A 107 1.00 -11.97 -11.32
N ASN A 108 2.19 -12.30 -10.87
CA ASN A 108 2.86 -11.55 -9.82
C ASN A 108 4.12 -10.88 -10.32
N GLU A 109 4.49 -9.78 -9.71
CA GLU A 109 5.77 -9.16 -9.95
C GLU A 109 6.31 -8.66 -8.62
N ASN A 110 7.62 -8.48 -8.56
CA ASN A 110 8.26 -8.01 -7.33
C ASN A 110 8.62 -6.54 -7.44
N TRP A 111 8.22 -5.78 -6.45
CA TRP A 111 8.56 -4.37 -6.36
C TRP A 111 9.57 -4.20 -5.23
N SER A 112 10.47 -3.27 -5.38
CA SER A 112 11.53 -3.00 -4.40
C SER A 112 11.33 -1.64 -3.78
N ARG A 113 11.59 -1.55 -2.51
CA ARG A 113 11.46 -0.27 -1.82
C ARG A 113 12.55 0.67 -2.30
N MET A 114 12.20 1.90 -2.52
CA MET A 114 13.14 2.94 -2.93
C MET A 114 13.65 3.74 -1.75
#